data_8e32c8ae87d27fa7df18bb0d65e13792
#
_entry.id   8e32c8ae87d27fa7df18bb0d65e13792
#
_cell.length_a   1.000
_cell.length_b   1.000
_cell.length_c   1.000
_cell.angle_alpha   90.00
_cell.angle_beta   90.00
_cell.angle_gamma   90.00
#
_symmetry.space_group_name_H-M   'P 1'
#
loop_
_entity.id
_entity.type
_entity.pdbx_description
1 polymer ?
#
loop_
_entity_poly.entity_id
_entity_poly.type
_entity_poly.pdbx_seq_one_letter_code
_entity_poly.pdbx_strand_id
1 'polypeptide(L)'
;MDEKLKILLCEDDENLGMLLREYLQAKGYTAELCPDGEAGFKAFMKTKFDICVLDVMMPKKDGFTLAQEIRQSNAEMPIIFLTAKTLKEDILEGFKLGADDYITKPFSMEELVLRIEAILRRVRGK
;
A
#
# COMPACT_ATOMS: atom_id res chain seq x y z
N MET A 1 6.35 15.67 -20.40
CA MET A 1 5.49 14.48 -20.26
C MET A 1 5.57 13.95 -18.85
N ASP A 2 4.43 13.74 -18.25
CA ASP A 2 4.38 13.31 -16.86
C ASP A 2 4.53 11.80 -16.75
N GLU A 3 5.40 11.38 -15.87
CA GLU A 3 5.50 9.97 -15.54
C GLU A 3 4.35 9.60 -14.63
N LYS A 4 3.84 8.40 -14.82
CA LYS A 4 2.81 7.90 -13.93
C LYS A 4 3.42 7.59 -12.58
N LEU A 5 2.68 7.91 -11.51
CA LEU A 5 3.11 7.56 -10.18
C LEU A 5 2.96 6.05 -9.98
N LYS A 6 3.89 5.47 -9.24
CA LYS A 6 3.97 4.02 -9.08
C LYS A 6 3.52 3.60 -7.70
N ILE A 7 2.66 2.60 -7.67
CA ILE A 7 2.09 2.05 -6.44
C ILE A 7 2.55 0.61 -6.28
N LEU A 8 3.12 0.30 -5.11
CA LEU A 8 3.34 -1.08 -4.74
C LEU A 8 2.08 -1.57 -4.05
N LEU A 9 1.43 -2.57 -4.64
CA LEU A 9 0.16 -3.09 -4.13
C LEU A 9 0.36 -4.54 -3.71
N CYS A 10 0.25 -4.80 -2.40
CA CYS A 10 0.39 -6.16 -1.89
C CYS A 10 -0.94 -6.64 -1.35
N GLU A 11 -1.48 -7.68 -1.99
CA GLU A 11 -2.78 -8.23 -1.65
C GLU A 11 -2.79 -9.70 -2.05
N ASP A 12 -3.09 -10.59 -1.10
CA ASP A 12 -3.07 -12.02 -1.38
C ASP A 12 -4.37 -12.54 -1.96
N ASP A 13 -5.48 -11.81 -1.84
CA ASP A 13 -6.73 -12.17 -2.49
C ASP A 13 -6.59 -11.83 -3.97
N GLU A 14 -6.51 -12.86 -4.81
CA GLU A 14 -6.21 -12.69 -6.22
C GLU A 14 -7.25 -11.82 -6.93
N ASN A 15 -8.53 -12.08 -6.64
CA ASN A 15 -9.60 -11.32 -7.30
C ASN A 15 -9.57 -9.85 -6.88
N LEU A 16 -9.46 -9.60 -5.59
CA LEU A 16 -9.41 -8.23 -5.09
C LEU A 16 -8.17 -7.52 -5.60
N GLY A 17 -7.03 -8.21 -5.59
CA GLY A 17 -5.79 -7.61 -6.06
C GLY A 17 -5.87 -7.18 -7.51
N MET A 18 -6.43 -8.04 -8.37
CA MET A 18 -6.57 -7.69 -9.79
C MET A 18 -7.52 -6.54 -10.00
N LEU A 19 -8.64 -6.51 -9.26
CA LEU A 19 -9.60 -5.41 -9.38
C LEU A 19 -8.97 -4.09 -8.93
N LEU A 20 -8.22 -4.13 -7.83
CA LEU A 20 -7.53 -2.94 -7.34
C LEU A 20 -6.52 -2.43 -8.35
N ARG A 21 -5.71 -3.33 -8.89
CA ARG A 21 -4.71 -2.93 -9.88
C ARG A 21 -5.36 -2.28 -11.09
N GLU A 22 -6.42 -2.91 -11.61
CA GLU A 22 -7.09 -2.37 -12.79
C GLU A 22 -7.69 -1.01 -12.50
N TYR A 23 -8.30 -0.85 -11.34
CA TYR A 23 -8.92 0.42 -11.00
C TYR A 23 -7.85 1.51 -10.86
N LEU A 24 -6.74 1.20 -10.21
CA LEU A 24 -5.66 2.17 -10.05
C LEU A 24 -5.04 2.55 -11.38
N GLN A 25 -4.86 1.57 -12.27
CA GLN A 25 -4.31 1.84 -13.60
C GLN A 25 -5.27 2.71 -14.41
N ALA A 26 -6.57 2.48 -14.27
CA ALA A 26 -7.57 3.31 -14.95
C ALA A 26 -7.54 4.76 -14.47
N LYS A 27 -7.10 4.98 -13.23
CA LYS A 27 -6.98 6.32 -12.67
C LYS A 27 -5.64 6.99 -12.98
N GLY A 28 -4.79 6.34 -13.75
CA GLY A 28 -3.56 6.95 -14.21
C GLY A 28 -2.31 6.55 -13.44
N TYR A 29 -2.42 5.58 -12.54
CA TYR A 29 -1.25 5.09 -11.81
C TYR A 29 -0.67 3.86 -12.47
N THR A 30 0.61 3.57 -12.17
CA THR A 30 1.18 2.27 -12.47
C THR A 30 1.14 1.50 -11.16
N ALA A 31 0.51 0.33 -11.16
CA ALA A 31 0.40 -0.48 -9.96
C ALA A 31 1.04 -1.84 -10.19
N GLU A 32 1.97 -2.19 -9.32
CA GLU A 32 2.58 -3.53 -9.35
C GLU A 32 1.97 -4.36 -8.24
N LEU A 33 1.29 -5.44 -8.61
CA LEU A 33 0.59 -6.31 -7.67
C LEU A 33 1.50 -7.44 -7.24
N CYS A 34 1.65 -7.60 -5.92
CA CYS A 34 2.42 -8.68 -5.33
C CYS A 34 1.50 -9.49 -4.41
N PRO A 35 1.56 -10.83 -4.47
CA PRO A 35 0.62 -11.66 -3.73
C PRO A 35 0.98 -11.89 -2.26
N ASP A 36 2.19 -11.52 -1.86
CA ASP A 36 2.63 -11.73 -0.48
C ASP A 36 3.73 -10.73 -0.16
N GLY A 37 4.14 -10.74 1.12
CA GLY A 37 5.12 -9.76 1.59
C GLY A 37 6.53 -9.99 1.06
N GLU A 38 6.88 -11.24 0.76
CA GLU A 38 8.21 -11.50 0.19
C GLU A 38 8.31 -10.93 -1.22
N ALA A 39 7.30 -11.19 -2.04
CA ALA A 39 7.26 -10.63 -3.39
C ALA A 39 7.23 -9.10 -3.33
N GLY A 40 6.50 -8.56 -2.36
CA GLY A 40 6.44 -7.11 -2.17
C GLY A 40 7.79 -6.52 -1.85
N PHE A 41 8.55 -7.14 -0.96
CA PHE A 41 9.86 -6.64 -0.60
C PHE A 41 10.83 -6.71 -1.79
N LYS A 42 10.78 -7.81 -2.55
CA LYS A 42 11.62 -7.94 -3.74
C LYS A 42 11.31 -6.84 -4.75
N ALA A 43 10.02 -6.57 -4.97
CA ALA A 43 9.63 -5.51 -5.89
C ALA A 43 10.09 -4.15 -5.37
N PHE A 44 9.95 -3.90 -4.07
CA PHE A 44 10.35 -2.65 -3.47
C PHE A 44 11.85 -2.39 -3.67
N MET A 45 12.65 -3.43 -3.57
CA MET A 45 14.10 -3.28 -3.72
C MET A 45 14.53 -3.08 -5.18
N LYS A 46 13.71 -3.48 -6.13
CA LYS A 46 14.05 -3.38 -7.56
C LYS A 46 13.56 -2.10 -8.21
N THR A 47 12.46 -1.54 -7.73
CA THR A 47 11.76 -0.45 -8.40
C THR A 47 11.46 0.66 -7.40
N LYS A 48 11.53 1.89 -7.86
CA LYS A 48 11.12 3.02 -7.04
C LYS A 48 9.61 3.16 -7.08
N PHE A 49 9.00 3.21 -5.91
CA PHE A 49 7.57 3.42 -5.77
C PHE A 49 7.31 4.76 -5.10
N ASP A 50 6.12 5.30 -5.35
CA ASP A 50 5.71 6.57 -4.75
C ASP A 50 4.86 6.35 -3.51
N ILE A 51 4.19 5.21 -3.43
CA ILE A 51 3.35 4.87 -2.28
C ILE A 51 3.17 3.35 -2.24
N CYS A 52 3.00 2.83 -1.03
CA CYS A 52 2.76 1.40 -0.83
C CYS A 52 1.37 1.19 -0.24
N VAL A 53 0.62 0.26 -0.81
CA VAL A 53 -0.69 -0.15 -0.32
C VAL A 53 -0.58 -1.61 0.06
N LEU A 54 -0.63 -1.92 1.35
CA LEU A 54 -0.27 -3.23 1.87
C LEU A 54 -1.42 -3.84 2.67
N ASP A 55 -1.85 -5.04 2.27
CA ASP A 55 -2.75 -5.82 3.11
C ASP A 55 -1.96 -6.30 4.33
N VAL A 56 -2.57 -6.24 5.49
CA VAL A 56 -1.92 -6.69 6.72
C VAL A 56 -1.77 -8.21 6.74
N MET A 57 -2.82 -8.94 6.37
CA MET A 57 -2.81 -10.41 6.46
C MET A 57 -2.42 -11.03 5.13
N MET A 58 -1.15 -11.44 5.04
CA MET A 58 -0.64 -12.08 3.85
C MET A 58 0.25 -13.25 4.24
N PRO A 59 0.35 -14.28 3.38
CA PRO A 59 1.27 -15.38 3.64
C PRO A 59 2.72 -14.95 3.52
N LYS A 60 3.61 -15.74 4.06
CA LYS A 60 5.06 -15.59 4.02
C LYS A 60 5.56 -14.41 4.85
N LYS A 61 5.07 -13.22 4.58
CA LYS A 61 5.45 -12.01 5.31
C LYS A 61 4.24 -11.11 5.34
N ASP A 62 3.76 -10.77 6.53
CA ASP A 62 2.57 -9.93 6.63
C ASP A 62 2.89 -8.47 6.34
N GLY A 63 1.83 -7.66 6.26
CA GLY A 63 1.98 -6.26 5.88
C GLY A 63 2.75 -5.43 6.90
N PHE A 64 2.59 -5.72 8.18
CA PHE A 64 3.32 -4.97 9.21
C PHE A 64 4.82 -5.26 9.13
N THR A 65 5.19 -6.53 8.94
CA THR A 65 6.60 -6.89 8.81
C THR A 65 7.20 -6.26 7.56
N LEU A 66 6.46 -6.32 6.46
CA LEU A 66 6.92 -5.70 5.22
C LEU A 66 7.10 -4.20 5.39
N ALA A 67 6.15 -3.53 6.04
CA ALA A 67 6.25 -2.09 6.27
C ALA A 67 7.48 -1.75 7.11
N GLN A 68 7.77 -2.57 8.11
CA GLN A 68 8.94 -2.38 8.95
C GLN A 68 10.22 -2.41 8.12
N GLU A 69 10.31 -3.38 7.22
CA GLU A 69 11.48 -3.50 6.35
C GLU A 69 11.58 -2.34 5.36
N ILE A 70 10.42 -1.93 4.82
CA ILE A 70 10.40 -0.78 3.92
C ILE A 70 10.88 0.47 4.65
N ARG A 71 10.45 0.67 5.88
CA ARG A 71 10.86 1.84 6.67
C ARG A 71 12.35 1.86 6.95
N GLN A 72 12.97 0.70 7.06
CA GLN A 72 14.42 0.65 7.25
C GLN A 72 15.15 1.15 6.03
N SER A 73 14.59 0.95 4.84
CA SER A 73 15.20 1.42 3.60
C SER A 73 14.79 2.83 3.25
N ASN A 74 13.55 3.21 3.57
CA ASN A 74 13.02 4.54 3.23
C ASN A 74 12.01 4.96 4.28
N ALA A 75 12.47 5.76 5.24
CA ALA A 75 11.67 6.19 6.38
C ALA A 75 10.52 7.11 5.96
N GLU A 76 10.58 7.70 4.76
CA GLU A 76 9.59 8.64 4.28
C GLU A 76 8.55 8.05 3.35
N MET A 77 8.67 6.77 3.01
CA MET A 77 7.75 6.14 2.06
C MET A 77 6.32 6.16 2.58
N PRO A 78 5.36 6.74 1.83
CA PRO A 78 3.97 6.70 2.25
C PRO A 78 3.43 5.27 2.24
N ILE A 79 2.71 4.90 3.29
CA ILE A 79 2.16 3.54 3.43
C ILE A 79 0.71 3.62 3.86
N ILE A 80 -0.16 2.90 3.13
CA ILE A 80 -1.55 2.68 3.50
C ILE A 80 -1.72 1.19 3.78
N PHE A 81 -2.29 0.85 4.94
CA PHE A 81 -2.63 -0.55 5.24
C PHE A 81 -4.08 -0.83 4.87
N LEU A 82 -4.31 -1.99 4.25
CA LEU A 82 -5.65 -2.52 3.99
C LEU A 82 -5.83 -3.75 4.86
N THR A 83 -6.97 -3.87 5.54
CA THR A 83 -7.14 -5.03 6.40
C THR A 83 -8.58 -5.25 6.80
N ALA A 84 -8.92 -6.53 7.05
CA ALA A 84 -10.17 -6.88 7.70
C ALA A 84 -10.06 -6.73 9.21
N LYS A 85 -8.86 -6.50 9.73
CA LYS A 85 -8.65 -6.36 11.18
C LYS A 85 -9.15 -5.01 11.67
N THR A 86 -9.94 -5.04 12.71
CA THR A 86 -10.51 -3.82 13.29
C THR A 86 -10.13 -3.65 14.76
N LEU A 87 -9.29 -4.56 15.28
CA LEU A 87 -8.89 -4.47 16.68
C LEU A 87 -8.02 -3.24 16.89
N LYS A 88 -8.26 -2.57 18.00
CA LYS A 88 -7.55 -1.34 18.31
C LYS A 88 -6.05 -1.53 18.34
N GLU A 89 -5.60 -2.68 18.86
CA GLU A 89 -4.17 -2.97 18.96
C GLU A 89 -3.53 -3.04 17.58
N ASP A 90 -4.24 -3.62 16.60
CA ASP A 90 -3.70 -3.72 15.25
C ASP A 90 -3.61 -2.37 14.57
N ILE A 91 -4.60 -1.52 14.81
CA ILE A 91 -4.57 -0.17 14.26
C ILE A 91 -3.41 0.62 14.86
N LEU A 92 -3.22 0.50 16.17
CA LEU A 92 -2.12 1.17 16.85
C LEU A 92 -0.76 0.67 16.32
N GLU A 93 -0.66 -0.64 16.06
CA GLU A 93 0.57 -1.19 15.49
C GLU A 93 0.89 -0.55 14.15
N GLY A 94 -0.12 -0.40 13.29
CA GLY A 94 0.07 0.22 11.99
C GLY A 94 0.56 1.66 12.11
N PHE A 95 -0.03 2.44 13.01
CA PHE A 95 0.38 3.83 13.18
C PHE A 95 1.76 3.94 13.82
N LYS A 96 2.14 3.01 14.69
CA LYS A 96 3.48 3.00 15.24
C LYS A 96 4.54 2.80 14.16
N LEU A 97 4.19 2.10 13.08
CA LEU A 97 5.09 1.90 11.95
C LEU A 97 5.11 3.10 11.01
N GLY A 98 4.40 4.17 11.36
CA GLY A 98 4.40 5.38 10.56
C GLY A 98 3.48 5.34 9.36
N ALA A 99 2.41 4.52 9.43
CA ALA A 99 1.45 4.46 8.35
C ALA A 99 0.76 5.79 8.16
N ASP A 100 0.53 6.15 6.89
CA ASP A 100 -0.18 7.38 6.57
C ASP A 100 -1.67 7.20 6.65
N ASP A 101 -2.15 5.97 6.48
CA ASP A 101 -3.56 5.69 6.59
C ASP A 101 -3.79 4.20 6.84
N TYR A 102 -5.02 3.87 7.19
CA TYR A 102 -5.40 2.52 7.58
C TYR A 102 -6.86 2.34 7.14
N ILE A 103 -7.08 1.48 6.16
CA ILE A 103 -8.41 1.31 5.57
C ILE A 103 -8.94 -0.08 5.91
N THR A 104 -10.14 -0.14 6.47
CA THR A 104 -10.76 -1.39 6.89
C THR A 104 -11.60 -1.97 5.75
N LYS A 105 -11.46 -3.27 5.51
CA LYS A 105 -12.29 -3.98 4.54
C LYS A 105 -13.65 -4.27 5.17
N PRO A 106 -14.73 -4.21 4.39
CA PRO A 106 -14.77 -3.83 2.98
C PRO A 106 -14.68 -2.31 2.80
N PHE A 107 -14.12 -1.89 1.69
CA PHE A 107 -14.00 -0.49 1.36
C PHE A 107 -14.32 -0.29 -0.11
N SER A 108 -14.60 0.96 -0.52
CA SER A 108 -14.81 1.24 -1.93
C SER A 108 -13.48 1.56 -2.60
N MET A 109 -13.37 1.23 -3.89
CA MET A 109 -12.17 1.57 -4.66
C MET A 109 -11.99 3.07 -4.73
N GLU A 110 -13.10 3.80 -4.81
CA GLU A 110 -13.06 5.25 -4.84
C GLU A 110 -12.46 5.82 -3.57
N GLU A 111 -12.83 5.25 -2.42
CA GLU A 111 -12.27 5.69 -1.15
C GLU A 111 -10.76 5.52 -1.13
N LEU A 112 -10.27 4.37 -1.60
CA LEU A 112 -8.84 4.13 -1.64
C LEU A 112 -8.12 5.16 -2.51
N VAL A 113 -8.66 5.43 -3.71
CA VAL A 113 -8.05 6.39 -4.61
C VAL A 113 -8.01 7.78 -4.00
N LEU A 114 -9.10 8.20 -3.34
CA LEU A 114 -9.13 9.52 -2.71
C LEU A 114 -8.08 9.64 -1.61
N ARG A 115 -7.85 8.56 -0.85
CA ARG A 115 -6.83 8.58 0.20
C ARG A 115 -5.43 8.61 -0.39
N ILE A 116 -5.21 7.84 -1.47
CA ILE A 116 -3.92 7.87 -2.18
C ILE A 116 -3.65 9.28 -2.69
N GLU A 117 -4.64 9.90 -3.34
CA GLU A 117 -4.47 11.24 -3.88
C GLU A 117 -4.16 12.26 -2.79
N ALA A 118 -4.85 12.15 -1.65
CA ALA A 118 -4.62 13.08 -0.55
C ALA A 118 -3.20 12.96 0.00
N ILE A 119 -2.71 11.73 0.15
CA ILE A 119 -1.38 11.50 0.68
C ILE A 119 -0.32 11.98 -0.30
N LEU A 120 -0.46 11.64 -1.58
CA LEU A 120 0.51 12.04 -2.59
C LEU A 120 0.54 13.55 -2.76
N ARG A 121 -0.61 14.20 -2.72
CA ARG A 121 -0.67 15.65 -2.82
C ARG A 121 0.07 16.31 -1.66
N ARG A 122 -0.13 15.79 -0.44
CA ARG A 122 0.53 16.33 0.74
C ARG A 122 2.05 16.16 0.66
N VAL A 123 2.50 15.00 0.21
CA VAL A 123 3.93 14.72 0.10
C VAL A 123 4.58 15.54 -1.01
N ARG A 124 3.91 15.67 -2.15
CA ARG A 124 4.47 16.33 -3.32
C ARG A 124 4.24 17.84 -3.32
N GLY A 125 3.32 18.31 -2.52
CA GLY A 125 2.97 19.72 -2.48
C GLY A 125 3.92 20.60 -1.69
N LYS A 126 4.99 20.03 -1.19
CA LYS A 126 5.96 20.79 -0.39
C LYS A 126 6.92 21.62 -1.21
#